data_03b57d92e376c09ddaf4e6b8dfb533c9
#
_entry.id   03b57d92e376c09ddaf4e6b8dfb533c9
#
_cell.length_a   1.000
_cell.length_b   1.000
_cell.length_c   1.000
_cell.angle_alpha   90.00
_cell.angle_beta   90.00
_cell.angle_gamma   90.00
#
_symmetry.space_group_name_H-M   'P 1'
#
loop_
_entity.id
_entity.type
_entity.pdbx_description
1 polymer ?
#
loop_
_entity_poly.entity_id
_entity_poly.type
_entity_poly.pdbx_seq_one_letter_code
_entity_poly.pdbx_strand_id
1 'polypeptide(L)'
;LYGDTILFYKRKTKKRVYPDTLDLIYLSDNSLHHQSCFIHHTLFKDKRYDINYKIISDWAHCFQCLIIENRTYRHLPYIISECDGRGISSNGKELNQERTLWFQNTFPATQSKVFIDCAALDRSGFRDIIHILANTHKFKKRMKTLILFLYKINNLFSYKHKRIKN
;
A
#
# COMPACT_ATOMS: atom_id res chain seq x y z
N LEU A 1 12.31 4.89 -13.80
CA LEU A 1 13.29 4.53 -12.79
C LEU A 1 12.87 5.11 -11.44
N TYR A 2 13.21 4.47 -10.34
CA TYR A 2 13.01 5.00 -8.99
C TYR A 2 14.16 4.55 -8.08
N GLY A 3 14.40 5.30 -7.01
CA GLY A 3 15.44 4.96 -6.04
C GLY A 3 15.05 5.30 -4.62
N ASP A 4 15.95 5.06 -3.68
CA ASP A 4 15.73 5.23 -2.25
C ASP A 4 15.65 6.72 -1.84
N THR A 5 15.06 6.97 -0.69
CA THR A 5 14.85 8.32 -0.15
C THR A 5 15.30 8.42 1.30
N ILE A 6 15.87 9.54 1.68
CA ILE A 6 16.04 9.94 3.09
C ILE A 6 14.93 10.91 3.45
N LEU A 7 14.23 10.63 4.54
CA LEU A 7 13.18 11.49 5.10
C LEU A 7 13.67 12.14 6.38
N PHE A 8 13.60 13.46 6.40
CA PHE A 8 13.93 14.26 7.58
C PHE A 8 12.69 14.61 8.38
N TYR A 9 12.75 14.40 9.68
CA TYR A 9 11.76 14.83 10.66
C TYR A 9 12.43 15.69 11.72
N LYS A 10 11.67 16.44 12.48
CA LYS A 10 12.23 17.38 13.50
C LYS A 10 13.31 16.77 14.41
N ARG A 11 13.20 15.48 14.76
CA ARG A 11 14.09 14.80 15.73
C ARG A 11 14.71 13.52 15.22
N LYS A 12 14.44 13.11 13.98
CA LYS A 12 14.94 11.86 13.43
C LYS A 12 15.03 11.91 11.92
N THR A 13 15.92 11.10 11.39
CA THR A 13 16.05 10.83 9.97
C THR A 13 15.66 9.37 9.73
N LYS A 14 14.96 9.10 8.66
CA LYS A 14 14.55 7.74 8.26
C LYS A 14 14.95 7.47 6.82
N LYS A 15 15.78 6.46 6.60
CA LYS A 15 16.01 5.92 5.26
C LYS A 15 14.80 5.10 4.85
N ARG A 16 14.26 5.33 3.66
CA ARG A 16 13.23 4.52 3.01
C ARG A 16 13.85 3.80 1.82
N VAL A 17 14.02 2.50 1.96
CA VAL A 17 14.47 1.60 0.91
C VAL A 17 13.23 1.01 0.23
N TYR A 18 13.21 1.03 -1.07
CA TYR A 18 12.10 0.48 -1.85
C TYR A 18 12.43 -0.92 -2.35
N PRO A 19 11.42 -1.79 -2.51
CA PRO A 19 11.63 -3.13 -3.07
C PRO A 19 11.98 -3.06 -4.56
N ASP A 20 12.72 -4.06 -5.04
CA ASP A 20 13.04 -4.19 -6.46
C ASP A 20 11.80 -4.55 -7.31
N THR A 21 10.81 -5.21 -6.68
CA THR A 21 9.55 -5.59 -7.32
C THR A 21 8.39 -4.84 -6.69
N LEU A 22 7.66 -4.12 -7.54
CA LEU A 22 6.46 -3.39 -7.17
C LEU A 22 5.24 -4.21 -7.61
N ASP A 23 4.63 -4.91 -6.68
CA ASP A 23 3.42 -5.68 -6.92
C ASP A 23 2.14 -4.93 -6.51
N LEU A 24 0.99 -5.50 -6.86
CA LEU A 24 -0.32 -4.95 -6.55
C LEU A 24 -0.52 -4.72 -5.05
N ILE A 25 -0.12 -5.66 -4.20
CA ILE A 25 -0.32 -5.57 -2.75
C ILE A 25 0.48 -4.38 -2.22
N TYR A 26 1.76 -4.30 -2.59
CA TYR A 26 2.63 -3.19 -2.19
C TYR A 26 2.08 -1.84 -2.63
N LEU A 27 1.78 -1.68 -3.92
CA LEU A 27 1.34 -0.40 -4.48
C LEU A 27 -0.08 -0.01 -4.05
N SER A 28 -0.91 -0.95 -3.59
CA SER A 28 -2.22 -0.60 -3.05
C SER A 28 -2.15 0.23 -1.78
N ASP A 29 -1.09 0.09 -0.98
CA ASP A 29 -0.92 0.85 0.28
C ASP A 29 0.34 1.72 0.33
N ASN A 30 1.35 1.44 -0.45
CA ASN A 30 2.61 2.19 -0.46
C ASN A 30 2.73 3.12 -1.66
N SER A 31 3.50 4.19 -1.46
CA SER A 31 3.87 5.13 -2.52
C SER A 31 5.38 5.12 -2.71
N LEU A 32 5.82 5.30 -3.93
CA LEU A 32 7.16 5.78 -4.21
C LEU A 32 7.20 7.30 -3.96
N HIS A 33 8.26 7.79 -3.36
CA HIS A 33 8.45 9.25 -3.28
C HIS A 33 8.69 9.80 -4.69
N HIS A 34 7.85 10.69 -5.17
CA HIS A 34 7.93 11.21 -6.54
C HIS A 34 9.27 11.94 -6.79
N GLN A 35 9.88 12.54 -5.76
CA GLN A 35 11.21 13.15 -5.85
C GLN A 35 12.33 12.12 -6.10
N SER A 36 12.08 10.83 -5.87
CA SER A 36 13.01 9.74 -6.18
C SER A 36 12.63 8.98 -7.47
N CYS A 37 11.71 9.51 -8.25
CA CYS A 37 11.23 8.88 -9.48
C CYS A 37 11.67 9.67 -10.71
N PHE A 38 12.21 8.96 -11.71
CA PHE A 38 12.46 9.48 -13.06
C PHE A 38 11.41 8.89 -13.99
N ILE A 39 10.40 9.68 -14.31
CA ILE A 39 9.24 9.25 -15.10
C ILE A 39 9.45 9.69 -16.54
N HIS A 40 9.37 8.74 -17.47
CA HIS A 40 9.52 9.07 -18.88
C HIS A 40 8.33 9.93 -19.36
N HIS A 41 8.62 11.00 -20.10
CA HIS A 41 7.63 12.01 -20.48
C HIS A 41 6.45 11.43 -21.27
N THR A 42 6.65 10.33 -22.00
CA THR A 42 5.57 9.69 -22.77
C THR A 42 4.44 9.17 -21.89
N LEU A 43 4.69 8.89 -20.59
CA LEU A 43 3.66 8.46 -19.66
C LEU A 43 2.70 9.59 -19.25
N PHE A 44 3.03 10.84 -19.62
CA PHE A 44 2.19 12.02 -19.40
C PHE A 44 1.48 12.53 -20.66
N LYS A 45 1.66 11.88 -21.84
CA LYS A 45 1.05 12.33 -23.07
C LYS A 45 -0.47 12.37 -22.99
N ASP A 46 -1.07 11.28 -22.54
CA ASP A 46 -2.51 11.08 -22.52
C ASP A 46 -3.10 11.14 -21.10
N LYS A 47 -2.25 11.09 -20.08
CA LYS A 47 -2.65 11.03 -18.67
C LYS A 47 -1.75 11.92 -17.83
N ARG A 48 -2.32 13.01 -17.34
CA ARG A 48 -1.67 13.87 -16.34
C ARG A 48 -2.06 13.47 -14.93
N TYR A 49 -1.43 14.08 -13.94
CA TYR A 49 -1.88 13.96 -12.55
C TYR A 49 -3.32 14.49 -12.43
N ASP A 50 -4.16 13.70 -11.78
CA ASP A 50 -5.55 14.13 -11.50
C ASP A 50 -5.57 15.10 -10.33
N ILE A 51 -5.82 16.37 -10.63
CA ILE A 51 -5.82 17.47 -9.66
C ILE A 51 -7.01 17.44 -8.70
N ASN A 52 -8.00 16.58 -8.91
CA ASN A 52 -9.10 16.37 -7.97
C ASN A 52 -8.64 15.65 -6.68
N TYR A 53 -7.50 14.97 -6.75
CA TYR A 53 -6.88 14.32 -5.59
C TYR A 53 -5.67 15.12 -5.14
N LYS A 54 -5.74 15.67 -3.91
CA LYS A 54 -4.71 16.59 -3.38
C LYS A 54 -3.47 15.87 -2.88
N ILE A 55 -3.61 14.63 -2.42
CA ILE A 55 -2.56 13.88 -1.73
C ILE A 55 -1.98 12.78 -2.59
N ILE A 56 -2.81 12.11 -3.39
CA ILE A 56 -2.46 10.84 -4.03
C ILE A 56 -2.28 10.93 -5.55
N SER A 57 -2.35 12.10 -6.18
CA SER A 57 -2.34 12.20 -7.65
C SER A 57 -1.11 11.59 -8.30
N ASP A 58 0.06 11.72 -7.68
CA ASP A 58 1.31 11.08 -8.13
C ASP A 58 1.27 9.56 -7.95
N TRP A 59 0.76 9.09 -6.80
CA TRP A 59 0.56 7.67 -6.54
C TRP A 59 -0.48 7.05 -7.50
N ALA A 60 -1.60 7.70 -7.75
CA ALA A 60 -2.64 7.23 -8.65
C ALA A 60 -2.11 7.06 -10.08
N HIS A 61 -1.33 8.02 -10.57
CA HIS A 61 -0.65 7.93 -11.85
C HIS A 61 0.35 6.76 -11.88
N CYS A 62 1.15 6.60 -10.82
CA CYS A 62 2.10 5.50 -10.71
C CYS A 62 1.38 4.13 -10.70
N PHE A 63 0.31 3.98 -9.91
CA PHE A 63 -0.51 2.77 -9.86
C PHE A 63 -1.10 2.43 -11.25
N GLN A 64 -1.67 3.42 -11.92
CA GLN A 64 -2.22 3.25 -13.26
C GLN A 64 -1.15 2.76 -14.24
N CYS A 65 0.02 3.40 -14.26
CA CYS A 65 1.11 3.02 -15.17
C CYS A 65 1.65 1.62 -14.88
N LEU A 66 1.92 1.30 -13.62
CA LEU A 66 2.64 0.07 -13.26
C LEU A 66 1.73 -1.14 -13.14
N ILE A 67 0.55 -0.99 -12.52
CA ILE A 67 -0.36 -2.12 -12.24
C ILE A 67 -1.36 -2.34 -13.38
N ILE A 68 -1.95 -1.26 -13.90
CA ILE A 68 -3.02 -1.40 -14.91
C ILE A 68 -2.44 -1.50 -16.32
N GLU A 69 -1.46 -0.65 -16.64
CA GLU A 69 -0.86 -0.63 -17.99
C GLU A 69 0.39 -1.51 -18.10
N ASN A 70 0.84 -2.11 -17.00
CA ASN A 70 2.01 -2.99 -16.95
C ASN A 70 3.27 -2.35 -17.58
N ARG A 71 3.51 -1.07 -17.29
CA ARG A 71 4.68 -0.34 -17.78
C ARG A 71 5.93 -0.84 -17.07
N THR A 72 7.03 -0.89 -17.81
CA THR A 72 8.33 -1.32 -17.27
C THR A 72 8.91 -0.29 -16.31
N TYR A 73 9.58 -0.79 -15.29
CA TYR A 73 10.26 0.03 -14.29
C TYR A 73 11.58 -0.63 -13.85
N ARG A 74 12.41 0.13 -13.15
CA ARG A 74 13.66 -0.38 -12.58
C ARG A 74 13.98 0.36 -11.30
N HIS A 75 14.31 -0.37 -10.25
CA HIS A 75 14.86 0.15 -9.03
C HIS A 75 16.35 0.48 -9.18
N LEU A 76 16.76 1.59 -8.62
CA LEU A 76 18.16 2.00 -8.46
C LEU A 76 18.48 1.92 -6.96
N PRO A 77 19.39 1.05 -6.50
CA PRO A 77 19.67 0.84 -5.08
C PRO A 77 20.54 1.99 -4.51
N TYR A 78 20.17 3.22 -4.82
CA TYR A 78 20.85 4.43 -4.41
C TYR A 78 19.86 5.42 -3.79
N ILE A 79 20.34 6.25 -2.86
CA ILE A 79 19.60 7.40 -2.37
C ILE A 79 19.55 8.44 -3.48
N ILE A 80 18.34 8.71 -3.99
CA ILE A 80 18.11 9.65 -5.09
C ILE A 80 17.66 11.00 -4.55
N SER A 81 16.91 11.01 -3.44
CA SER A 81 16.40 12.24 -2.87
C SER A 81 16.48 12.29 -1.35
N GLU A 82 16.49 13.51 -0.86
CA GLU A 82 16.35 13.84 0.56
C GLU A 82 15.17 14.80 0.69
N CYS A 83 14.17 14.43 1.51
CA CYS A 83 12.91 15.13 1.57
C CYS A 83 12.45 15.38 3.02
N ASP A 84 11.64 16.42 3.21
CA ASP A 84 10.92 16.62 4.47
C ASP A 84 9.82 15.56 4.60
N GLY A 85 9.89 14.77 5.68
CA GLY A 85 8.90 13.71 5.99
C GLY A 85 7.57 14.22 6.55
N ARG A 86 7.34 15.55 6.61
CA ARG A 86 6.16 16.19 7.20
C ARG A 86 5.20 16.76 6.15
N GLY A 87 5.31 16.32 4.91
CA GLY A 87 4.42 16.75 3.84
C GLY A 87 2.95 16.35 4.07
N ILE A 88 2.07 16.83 3.20
CA ILE A 88 0.61 16.57 3.28
C ILE A 88 0.29 15.07 3.30
N SER A 89 1.09 14.25 2.63
CA SER A 89 0.96 12.77 2.60
C SER A 89 1.34 12.09 3.93
N SER A 90 1.83 12.83 4.93
CA SER A 90 2.11 12.26 6.26
C SER A 90 0.84 11.99 7.09
N ASN A 91 -0.31 12.57 6.73
CA ASN A 91 -1.60 12.26 7.32
C ASN A 91 -2.17 10.96 6.74
N GLY A 92 -1.82 9.83 7.35
CA GLY A 92 -2.20 8.51 6.87
C GLY A 92 -3.72 8.28 6.77
N LYS A 93 -4.54 8.97 7.59
CA LYS A 93 -6.00 8.84 7.52
C LYS A 93 -6.56 9.45 6.23
N GLU A 94 -6.21 10.68 5.95
CA GLU A 94 -6.67 11.39 4.73
C GLU A 94 -6.13 10.72 3.47
N LEU A 95 -4.86 10.34 3.46
CA LEU A 95 -4.23 9.59 2.38
C LEU A 95 -5.01 8.30 2.05
N ASN A 96 -5.38 7.51 3.07
CA ASN A 96 -6.12 6.26 2.87
C ASN A 96 -7.57 6.50 2.42
N GLN A 97 -8.19 7.58 2.86
CA GLN A 97 -9.52 7.97 2.39
C GLN A 97 -9.48 8.34 0.90
N GLU A 98 -8.54 9.18 0.47
CA GLU A 98 -8.40 9.53 -0.95
C GLU A 98 -8.10 8.30 -1.84
N ARG A 99 -7.24 7.38 -1.38
CA ARG A 99 -6.96 6.13 -2.11
C ARG A 99 -8.21 5.28 -2.27
N THR A 100 -8.98 5.11 -1.19
CA THR A 100 -10.22 4.34 -1.23
C THR A 100 -11.22 4.96 -2.21
N LEU A 101 -11.41 6.27 -2.16
CA LEU A 101 -12.27 6.99 -3.10
C LEU A 101 -11.77 6.87 -4.54
N TRP A 102 -10.47 6.98 -4.76
CA TRP A 102 -9.90 6.82 -6.10
C TRP A 102 -10.16 5.42 -6.67
N PHE A 103 -9.97 4.36 -5.88
CA PHE A 103 -10.30 3.01 -6.32
C PHE A 103 -11.79 2.87 -6.67
N GLN A 104 -12.68 3.41 -5.83
CA GLN A 104 -14.13 3.34 -6.04
C GLN A 104 -14.60 4.13 -7.26
N ASN A 105 -13.97 5.26 -7.55
CA ASN A 105 -14.33 6.11 -8.68
C ASN A 105 -13.72 5.65 -10.02
N THR A 106 -12.58 4.94 -9.95
CA THR A 106 -11.81 4.58 -11.15
C THR A 106 -12.14 3.18 -11.67
N PHE A 107 -12.52 2.25 -10.77
CA PHE A 107 -12.70 0.84 -11.12
C PHE A 107 -14.11 0.33 -10.78
N PRO A 108 -14.59 -0.71 -11.49
CA PRO A 108 -15.81 -1.43 -11.11
C PRO A 108 -15.75 -1.92 -9.66
N ALA A 109 -16.90 -2.01 -9.00
CA ALA A 109 -16.99 -2.30 -7.55
C ALA A 109 -16.23 -3.57 -7.13
N THR A 110 -16.23 -4.61 -7.95
CA THR A 110 -15.50 -5.87 -7.69
C THR A 110 -13.99 -5.67 -7.70
N GLN A 111 -13.45 -4.91 -8.64
CA GLN A 111 -12.02 -4.63 -8.73
C GLN A 111 -11.57 -3.67 -7.63
N SER A 112 -12.34 -2.61 -7.39
CA SER A 112 -12.04 -1.64 -6.34
C SER A 112 -11.99 -2.31 -4.96
N LYS A 113 -12.91 -3.27 -4.71
CA LYS A 113 -12.87 -4.07 -3.48
C LYS A 113 -11.58 -4.87 -3.34
N VAL A 114 -11.11 -5.51 -4.39
CA VAL A 114 -9.85 -6.27 -4.38
C VAL A 114 -8.67 -5.35 -4.02
N PHE A 115 -8.59 -4.16 -4.61
CA PHE A 115 -7.51 -3.21 -4.34
C PHE A 115 -7.53 -2.71 -2.88
N ILE A 116 -8.72 -2.43 -2.36
CA ILE A 116 -8.90 -2.03 -0.96
C ILE A 116 -8.51 -3.17 0.00
N ASP A 117 -8.89 -4.41 -0.32
CA ASP A 117 -8.52 -5.59 0.47
C ASP A 117 -6.99 -5.84 0.42
N CYS A 118 -6.34 -5.65 -0.73
CA CYS A 118 -4.88 -5.70 -0.87
C CYS A 118 -4.18 -4.64 -0.01
N ALA A 119 -4.69 -3.41 0.02
CA ALA A 119 -4.15 -2.36 0.87
C ALA A 119 -4.32 -2.70 2.37
N ALA A 120 -5.46 -3.24 2.77
CA ALA A 120 -5.70 -3.69 4.14
C ALA A 120 -4.77 -4.85 4.54
N LEU A 121 -4.48 -5.75 3.60
CA LEU A 121 -3.57 -6.87 3.79
C LEU A 121 -2.12 -6.40 4.03
N ASP A 122 -1.64 -5.45 3.24
CA ASP A 122 -0.29 -4.89 3.40
C ASP A 122 -0.16 -4.17 4.75
N ARG A 123 -1.11 -3.32 5.12
CA ARG A 123 -1.15 -2.63 6.42
C ARG A 123 -1.18 -3.55 7.62
N SER A 124 -1.84 -4.71 7.50
CA SER A 124 -1.94 -5.67 8.60
C SER A 124 -0.64 -6.42 8.89
N GLY A 125 0.37 -6.33 8.02
CA GLY A 125 1.62 -7.10 8.10
C GLY A 125 1.45 -8.59 7.79
N PHE A 126 0.28 -9.03 7.33
CA PHE A 126 0.03 -10.44 7.00
C PHE A 126 0.61 -10.87 5.65
N ARG A 127 1.17 -9.94 4.86
CA ARG A 127 1.77 -10.25 3.56
C ARG A 127 2.81 -11.36 3.65
N ASP A 128 3.77 -11.24 4.56
CA ASP A 128 4.85 -12.22 4.74
C ASP A 128 4.30 -13.58 5.21
N ILE A 129 3.31 -13.55 6.10
CA ILE A 129 2.62 -14.76 6.59
C ILE A 129 1.93 -15.47 5.43
N ILE A 130 1.24 -14.76 4.55
CA ILE A 130 0.56 -15.35 3.39
C ILE A 130 1.58 -15.97 2.43
N HIS A 131 2.72 -15.29 2.19
CA HIS A 131 3.77 -15.83 1.34
C HIS A 131 4.36 -17.14 1.91
N ILE A 132 4.62 -17.19 3.20
CA ILE A 132 5.05 -18.41 3.92
C ILE A 132 3.98 -19.51 3.80
N LEU A 133 2.71 -19.18 4.03
CA LEU A 133 1.60 -20.12 3.95
C LEU A 133 1.38 -20.64 2.52
N ALA A 134 1.58 -19.80 1.50
CA ALA A 134 1.42 -20.20 0.10
C ALA A 134 2.43 -21.28 -0.31
N ASN A 135 3.65 -21.23 0.26
CA ASN A 135 4.76 -22.10 -0.11
C ASN A 135 4.87 -23.37 0.76
N THR A 136 4.08 -23.52 1.84
CA THR A 136 4.15 -24.67 2.76
C THR A 136 2.82 -25.44 2.85
N HIS A 137 2.64 -26.41 1.95
CA HIS A 137 1.35 -27.13 1.78
C HIS A 137 0.88 -27.85 3.06
N LYS A 138 1.78 -28.48 3.82
CA LYS A 138 1.44 -29.19 5.07
C LYS A 138 1.10 -28.25 6.23
N PHE A 139 1.66 -27.06 6.25
CA PHE A 139 1.45 -26.05 7.27
C PHE A 139 0.12 -25.30 7.08
N LYS A 140 -0.33 -25.16 5.83
CA LYS A 140 -1.53 -24.43 5.41
C LYS A 140 -2.81 -24.89 6.13
N LYS A 141 -3.03 -26.21 6.22
CA LYS A 141 -4.24 -26.78 6.87
C LYS A 141 -4.24 -26.53 8.40
N ARG A 142 -3.10 -26.71 9.06
CA ARG A 142 -2.96 -26.47 10.50
C ARG A 142 -3.11 -25.00 10.88
N MET A 143 -2.52 -24.11 10.09
CA MET A 143 -2.64 -22.67 10.31
C MET A 143 -4.05 -22.14 10.08
N LYS A 144 -4.76 -22.61 9.04
CA LYS A 144 -6.17 -22.25 8.83
C LYS A 144 -7.01 -22.60 10.06
N THR A 145 -6.83 -23.79 10.63
CA THR A 145 -7.55 -24.23 11.82
C THR A 145 -7.20 -23.37 13.04
N LEU A 146 -5.93 -23.05 13.23
CA LEU A 146 -5.48 -22.19 14.34
C LEU A 146 -6.03 -20.77 14.23
N ILE A 147 -5.97 -20.16 13.05
CA ILE A 147 -6.50 -18.80 12.80
C ILE A 147 -8.00 -18.76 13.07
N LEU A 148 -8.77 -19.74 12.55
CA LEU A 148 -10.21 -19.83 12.80
C LEU A 148 -10.54 -20.07 14.27
N PHE A 149 -9.71 -20.82 15.00
CA PHE A 149 -9.85 -21.04 16.42
C PHE A 149 -9.61 -19.75 17.22
N LEU A 150 -8.51 -19.04 16.94
CA LEU A 150 -8.19 -17.76 17.57
C LEU A 150 -9.25 -16.69 17.27
N TYR A 151 -9.77 -16.64 16.05
CA TYR A 151 -10.87 -15.76 15.67
C TYR A 151 -12.15 -16.04 16.47
N LYS A 152 -12.51 -17.31 16.64
CA LYS A 152 -13.68 -17.70 17.48
C LYS A 152 -13.48 -17.30 18.95
N ILE A 153 -12.28 -17.51 19.51
CA ILE A 153 -11.95 -17.10 20.88
C ILE A 153 -12.10 -15.57 21.03
N ASN A 154 -11.51 -14.79 20.11
CA ASN A 154 -11.58 -13.34 20.17
C ASN A 154 -13.03 -12.83 20.13
N ASN A 155 -13.87 -13.41 19.27
CA ASN A 155 -15.28 -13.08 19.20
C ASN A 155 -16.08 -13.43 20.48
N LEU A 156 -15.73 -14.54 21.13
CA LEU A 156 -16.33 -14.91 22.43
C LEU A 156 -15.98 -13.90 23.53
N PHE A 157 -14.75 -13.39 23.56
CA PHE A 157 -14.34 -12.34 24.51
C PHE A 157 -14.98 -10.98 24.20
N SER A 158 -15.09 -10.61 22.94
CA SER A 158 -15.76 -9.38 22.49
C SER A 158 -17.26 -9.39 22.85
N TYR A 159 -17.91 -10.54 22.77
CA TYR A 159 -19.32 -10.68 23.13
C TYR A 159 -19.55 -10.56 24.66
N LYS A 160 -18.65 -11.13 25.47
CA LYS A 160 -18.70 -10.98 26.93
C LYS A 160 -18.51 -9.52 27.39
N HIS A 161 -17.64 -8.76 26.72
CA HIS A 161 -17.40 -7.35 27.09
C HIS A 161 -18.59 -6.43 26.78
N LYS A 162 -19.39 -6.75 25.75
CA LYS A 162 -20.64 -6.02 25.45
C LYS A 162 -21.78 -6.32 26.45
N ARG A 163 -21.77 -7.49 27.10
CA ARG A 163 -22.80 -7.90 28.06
C ARG A 163 -22.59 -7.34 29.47
N ILE A 164 -21.41 -6.82 29.79
CA ILE A 164 -21.08 -6.24 31.09
C ILE A 164 -21.31 -4.72 31.11
N LYS A 165 -21.62 -4.10 29.94
CA LYS A 165 -21.86 -2.66 29.81
C LYS A 165 -23.35 -2.28 29.59
N ASN A 166 -24.24 -3.26 29.63
CA ASN A 166 -25.71 -3.09 29.72
C ASN A 166 -26.20 -3.64 31.06
#